data_765e1efaf254a12a3ba7f401d1015892
#
_entry.id   765e1efaf254a12a3ba7f401d1015892
#
_cell.length_a   1.000
_cell.length_b   1.000
_cell.length_c   1.000
_cell.angle_alpha   90.00
_cell.angle_beta   90.00
_cell.angle_gamma   90.00
#
_symmetry.space_group_name_H-M   'P 1'
#
loop_
_entity.id
_entity.type
_entity.pdbx_description
1 polymer ?
#
loop_
_entity_poly.entity_id
_entity_poly.type
_entity_poly.pdbx_seq_one_letter_code
_entity_poly.pdbx_strand_id
1 'polypeptide(L)'
;MTLTEGVLMKKLLTLTLTMGILFSEEKSDSLGNKLPLVPTRTISFKTTEGTWMSLDVSPDGRFIIFDLLGDIYTIPFRGGKANSITSGIPFDSQPVYSPDGKQIAFVSDRGGSENLWVADVNGGNPKQLSKSNNGQYASPIFTNDGHYVIVSQTTWPQRTFEIWMYHVNGGLGIQVTKSKAKENMPGNQRKNALGVTLSPDGKYMYYANRKGGFSYNAKFPMWQIARRNMVTGEEDVITRAEGSGIKPKISPDGKFLVYGTRYKTQTGLRIRNLENGNDEWLVYPIIRDDQESRFTRDVLPTYDFTPNGRELIFTKDGGFHRINLKTKTIKSINFSVEVNLDMGPTLSFPYDIPDGPIESRIIMDPVLSPNGEKIVFSTFMHLYLADVESSEHERVTKSKIGEFHPSWSPDGRYLVYVTWEAGGG
;
A
#
# COMPACT_ATOMS: atom_id res chain seq x y z
N MET A 1 18.96 -22.16 -74.40
CA MET A 1 19.68 -22.04 -73.11
C MET A 1 18.93 -21.03 -72.22
N THR A 2 17.66 -21.29 -71.93
CA THR A 2 16.79 -20.43 -71.10
C THR A 2 15.59 -21.15 -70.52
N LEU A 3 15.80 -22.32 -69.90
CA LEU A 3 14.70 -23.10 -69.26
C LEU A 3 15.06 -23.70 -67.89
N THR A 4 16.24 -23.38 -67.33
CA THR A 4 16.71 -23.94 -66.07
C THR A 4 16.62 -22.97 -64.86
N GLU A 5 16.52 -21.64 -65.10
CA GLU A 5 16.47 -20.67 -63.99
C GLU A 5 15.06 -20.49 -63.37
N GLY A 6 14.00 -20.72 -64.21
CA GLY A 6 12.62 -20.57 -63.70
C GLY A 6 12.14 -21.66 -62.76
N VAL A 7 12.73 -22.85 -62.83
CA VAL A 7 12.32 -23.99 -61.96
C VAL A 7 13.00 -23.93 -60.62
N LEU A 8 14.20 -23.38 -60.55
CA LEU A 8 14.97 -23.21 -59.27
C LEU A 8 14.37 -22.08 -58.40
N MET A 9 13.92 -21.01 -59.04
CA MET A 9 13.27 -19.90 -58.33
C MET A 9 11.87 -20.26 -57.78
N LYS A 10 11.11 -21.09 -58.50
CA LYS A 10 9.83 -21.62 -57.97
C LYS A 10 10.00 -22.60 -56.82
N LYS A 11 11.05 -23.41 -56.83
CA LYS A 11 11.34 -24.32 -55.69
C LYS A 11 11.89 -23.55 -54.49
N LEU A 12 12.63 -22.46 -54.68
CA LEU A 12 13.10 -21.61 -53.56
C LEU A 12 11.94 -20.80 -52.94
N LEU A 13 10.99 -20.33 -53.78
CA LEU A 13 9.81 -19.60 -53.29
C LEU A 13 8.84 -20.52 -52.54
N THR A 14 8.71 -21.78 -52.94
CA THR A 14 7.86 -22.73 -52.26
C THR A 14 8.49 -23.22 -50.93
N LEU A 15 9.83 -23.27 -50.83
CA LEU A 15 10.53 -23.64 -49.61
C LEU A 15 10.52 -22.51 -48.56
N THR A 16 10.58 -21.23 -49.01
CA THR A 16 10.43 -20.07 -48.13
C THR A 16 9.01 -19.85 -47.64
N LEU A 17 8.00 -20.20 -48.46
CA LEU A 17 6.59 -20.13 -48.02
C LEU A 17 6.19 -21.26 -47.06
N THR A 18 6.77 -22.45 -47.18
CA THR A 18 6.52 -23.55 -46.22
C THR A 18 7.30 -23.38 -44.93
N MET A 19 8.44 -22.67 -44.93
CA MET A 19 9.18 -22.35 -43.70
C MET A 19 8.58 -21.14 -42.95
N GLY A 20 7.84 -20.26 -43.64
CA GLY A 20 7.13 -19.13 -43.04
C GLY A 20 5.81 -19.50 -42.37
N ILE A 21 5.27 -20.72 -42.66
CA ILE A 21 4.00 -21.19 -42.05
C ILE A 21 4.24 -22.03 -40.77
N LEU A 22 5.49 -22.39 -40.49
CA LEU A 22 5.85 -23.14 -39.28
C LEU A 22 6.27 -22.25 -38.09
N PHE A 23 6.21 -20.92 -38.20
CA PHE A 23 6.47 -19.97 -37.14
C PHE A 23 5.29 -19.07 -36.77
N SER A 24 4.08 -19.46 -37.08
CA SER A 24 2.91 -18.74 -36.60
C SER A 24 1.84 -19.73 -36.18
N GLU A 25 1.91 -20.10 -34.97
CA GLU A 25 0.86 -20.41 -34.03
C GLU A 25 1.48 -20.93 -32.73
N GLU A 26 2.36 -20.13 -32.10
CA GLU A 26 2.20 -20.04 -30.69
C GLU A 26 0.88 -19.29 -30.51
N LYS A 27 -0.19 -20.05 -30.36
CA LYS A 27 -1.37 -19.59 -29.66
C LYS A 27 -0.83 -18.85 -28.43
N SER A 28 -1.03 -17.55 -28.38
CA SER A 28 -1.12 -16.89 -27.11
C SER A 28 -2.23 -17.65 -26.38
N ASP A 29 -1.87 -18.65 -25.61
CA ASP A 29 -2.73 -19.13 -24.57
C ASP A 29 -3.20 -17.86 -23.89
N SER A 30 -4.47 -17.56 -24.08
CA SER A 30 -5.15 -16.60 -23.23
C SER A 30 -4.76 -17.02 -21.84
N LEU A 31 -3.87 -16.26 -21.20
CA LEU A 31 -3.53 -16.39 -19.79
C LEU A 31 -4.89 -16.43 -19.09
N GLY A 32 -5.38 -17.66 -18.83
CA GLY A 32 -6.62 -17.83 -18.11
C GLY A 32 -6.49 -17.08 -16.79
N ASN A 33 -7.59 -16.87 -16.09
CA ASN A 33 -7.65 -16.16 -14.80
C ASN A 33 -6.80 -16.83 -13.68
N LYS A 34 -5.57 -17.26 -14.01
CA LYS A 34 -4.64 -17.93 -13.10
C LYS A 34 -3.24 -17.38 -13.34
N LEU A 35 -2.54 -17.10 -12.24
CA LEU A 35 -1.12 -16.81 -12.30
C LEU A 35 -0.38 -18.02 -12.90
N PRO A 36 0.56 -17.79 -13.85
CA PRO A 36 1.25 -18.89 -14.56
C PRO A 36 2.28 -19.62 -13.67
N LEU A 37 2.45 -19.23 -12.40
CA LEU A 37 3.40 -19.82 -11.47
C LEU A 37 2.81 -21.07 -10.82
N VAL A 38 3.56 -22.17 -10.92
CA VAL A 38 3.26 -23.40 -10.18
C VAL A 38 4.00 -23.36 -8.86
N PRO A 39 3.33 -23.59 -7.72
CA PRO A 39 4.00 -23.63 -6.43
C PRO A 39 5.04 -24.76 -6.41
N THR A 40 6.24 -24.47 -5.88
CA THR A 40 7.32 -25.43 -5.73
C THR A 40 7.46 -25.92 -4.29
N ARG A 41 6.88 -25.18 -3.34
CA ARG A 41 6.86 -25.48 -1.90
C ARG A 41 5.70 -24.80 -1.22
N THR A 42 5.28 -25.32 -0.07
CA THR A 42 4.32 -24.69 0.82
C THR A 42 4.98 -24.43 2.17
N ILE A 43 4.78 -23.23 2.72
CA ILE A 43 5.23 -22.84 4.06
C ILE A 43 4.01 -22.81 4.96
N SER A 44 4.05 -23.58 6.07
CA SER A 44 2.96 -23.65 7.03
C SER A 44 3.43 -23.22 8.41
N PHE A 45 2.68 -22.31 9.04
CA PHE A 45 2.93 -21.89 10.43
C PHE A 45 1.66 -21.30 11.05
N LYS A 46 1.68 -21.14 12.36
CA LYS A 46 0.59 -20.47 13.10
C LYS A 46 1.06 -19.09 13.56
N THR A 47 0.20 -18.09 13.39
CA THR A 47 0.44 -16.74 13.89
C THR A 47 -0.77 -16.18 14.64
N THR A 48 -0.52 -15.21 15.53
CA THR A 48 -1.53 -14.43 16.26
C THR A 48 -1.37 -12.93 15.99
N GLU A 49 -0.51 -12.58 15.04
CA GLU A 49 -0.21 -11.22 14.65
C GLU A 49 0.01 -11.12 13.13
N GLY A 50 -0.13 -9.93 12.59
CA GLY A 50 0.15 -9.64 11.19
C GLY A 50 0.54 -8.19 10.97
N THR A 51 1.13 -7.93 9.81
CA THR A 51 1.55 -6.60 9.41
C THR A 51 0.63 -6.09 8.32
N TRP A 52 0.14 -4.85 8.43
CA TRP A 52 -0.66 -4.19 7.40
C TRP A 52 -1.94 -4.96 7.02
N MET A 53 -2.72 -5.38 8.00
CA MET A 53 -3.99 -6.08 7.78
C MET A 53 -5.12 -5.07 7.55
N SER A 54 -5.72 -5.08 6.36
CA SER A 54 -6.98 -4.38 6.08
C SER A 54 -8.15 -5.23 6.54
N LEU A 55 -9.16 -4.61 7.11
CA LEU A 55 -10.32 -5.32 7.68
C LEU A 55 -11.64 -4.68 7.27
N ASP A 56 -12.70 -5.47 7.35
CA ASP A 56 -14.08 -5.01 7.26
C ASP A 56 -14.98 -5.82 8.21
N VAL A 57 -16.07 -5.21 8.69
CA VAL A 57 -17.01 -5.87 9.62
C VAL A 57 -18.23 -6.34 8.84
N SER A 58 -18.65 -7.60 9.04
CA SER A 58 -19.83 -8.12 8.37
C SER A 58 -21.10 -7.28 8.69
N PRO A 59 -22.05 -7.11 7.75
CA PRO A 59 -23.24 -6.30 7.95
C PRO A 59 -24.10 -6.72 9.15
N ASP A 60 -24.02 -8.00 9.55
CA ASP A 60 -24.70 -8.52 10.73
C ASP A 60 -23.87 -8.38 12.05
N GLY A 61 -22.63 -7.85 11.92
CA GLY A 61 -21.74 -7.62 13.07
C GLY A 61 -21.16 -8.88 13.71
N ARG A 62 -21.24 -10.05 13.06
CA ARG A 62 -20.80 -11.32 13.66
C ARG A 62 -19.39 -11.71 13.29
N PHE A 63 -18.86 -11.19 12.18
CA PHE A 63 -17.55 -11.54 11.64
C PHE A 63 -16.71 -10.33 11.28
N ILE A 64 -15.40 -10.52 11.28
CA ILE A 64 -14.41 -9.60 10.72
C ILE A 64 -13.73 -10.37 9.58
N ILE A 65 -13.69 -9.79 8.38
CA ILE A 65 -12.88 -10.24 7.25
C ILE A 65 -11.60 -9.40 7.20
N PHE A 66 -10.49 -10.02 6.85
CA PHE A 66 -9.20 -9.32 6.76
C PHE A 66 -8.24 -10.03 5.82
N ASP A 67 -7.22 -9.30 5.36
CA ASP A 67 -6.12 -9.86 4.60
C ASP A 67 -4.90 -10.13 5.50
N LEU A 68 -4.19 -11.21 5.21
CA LEU A 68 -2.92 -11.54 5.85
C LEU A 68 -2.05 -12.32 4.86
N LEU A 69 -0.84 -11.78 4.57
CA LEU A 69 0.17 -12.40 3.71
C LEU A 69 -0.33 -12.78 2.30
N GLY A 70 -1.32 -12.05 1.77
CA GLY A 70 -1.85 -12.27 0.44
C GLY A 70 -3.04 -13.23 0.36
N ASP A 71 -3.52 -13.71 1.50
CA ASP A 71 -4.77 -14.46 1.60
C ASP A 71 -5.82 -13.70 2.42
N ILE A 72 -7.08 -14.00 2.15
CA ILE A 72 -8.22 -13.43 2.88
C ILE A 72 -8.70 -14.45 3.91
N TYR A 73 -8.95 -13.96 5.11
CA TYR A 73 -9.43 -14.73 6.26
C TYR A 73 -10.66 -14.07 6.90
N THR A 74 -11.42 -14.87 7.64
CA THR A 74 -12.50 -14.37 8.49
C THR A 74 -12.38 -14.91 9.90
N ILE A 75 -12.73 -14.09 10.90
CA ILE A 75 -12.82 -14.48 12.32
C ILE A 75 -14.17 -14.07 12.89
N PRO A 76 -14.68 -14.77 13.92
CA PRO A 76 -15.79 -14.26 14.72
C PRO A 76 -15.46 -12.88 15.30
N PHE A 77 -16.44 -11.99 15.40
CA PHE A 77 -16.26 -10.64 15.95
C PHE A 77 -15.61 -10.59 17.34
N ARG A 78 -15.80 -11.64 18.13
CA ARG A 78 -15.18 -11.78 19.48
C ARG A 78 -13.76 -12.32 19.46
N GLY A 79 -13.23 -12.62 18.27
CA GLY A 79 -11.94 -13.25 18.08
C GLY A 79 -12.01 -14.78 18.04
N GLY A 80 -10.84 -15.42 17.94
CA GLY A 80 -10.71 -16.88 17.89
C GLY A 80 -9.87 -17.34 16.69
N LYS A 81 -10.08 -18.60 16.27
CA LYS A 81 -9.39 -19.18 15.11
C LYS A 81 -9.96 -18.60 13.81
N ALA A 82 -9.08 -18.15 12.92
CA ALA A 82 -9.46 -17.67 11.59
C ALA A 82 -9.77 -18.83 10.64
N ASN A 83 -10.72 -18.59 9.75
CA ASN A 83 -11.00 -19.45 8.61
C ASN A 83 -10.48 -18.78 7.34
N SER A 84 -9.75 -19.53 6.50
CA SER A 84 -9.29 -19.08 5.19
C SER A 84 -10.48 -18.96 4.23
N ILE A 85 -10.53 -17.85 3.48
CA ILE A 85 -11.49 -17.57 2.42
C ILE A 85 -10.84 -17.76 1.06
N THR A 86 -9.59 -17.32 0.92
CA THR A 86 -8.78 -17.51 -0.29
C THR A 86 -7.47 -18.20 0.05
N SER A 87 -6.80 -18.76 -0.94
CA SER A 87 -5.50 -19.43 -0.81
C SER A 87 -4.82 -19.55 -2.17
N GLY A 88 -3.54 -19.93 -2.16
CA GLY A 88 -2.75 -20.18 -3.36
C GLY A 88 -1.71 -19.10 -3.60
N ILE A 89 -1.28 -18.96 -4.87
CA ILE A 89 -0.23 -18.00 -5.26
C ILE A 89 -0.74 -16.55 -5.40
N PRO A 90 -2.00 -16.29 -5.79
CA PRO A 90 -2.49 -14.92 -5.91
C PRO A 90 -2.31 -14.12 -4.64
N PHE A 91 -2.03 -12.83 -4.80
CA PHE A 91 -2.00 -11.90 -3.69
C PHE A 91 -3.35 -11.19 -3.57
N ASP A 92 -4.20 -11.68 -2.66
CA ASP A 92 -5.52 -11.14 -2.37
C ASP A 92 -5.44 -10.16 -1.20
N SER A 93 -6.03 -8.98 -1.32
CA SER A 93 -5.93 -7.93 -0.31
C SER A 93 -7.15 -7.02 -0.26
N GLN A 94 -7.29 -6.29 0.85
CA GLN A 94 -8.31 -5.26 1.06
C GLN A 94 -9.74 -5.78 0.89
N PRO A 95 -10.13 -6.88 1.55
CA PRO A 95 -11.46 -7.44 1.42
C PRO A 95 -12.52 -6.53 2.06
N VAL A 96 -13.71 -6.47 1.43
CA VAL A 96 -14.89 -5.79 1.98
C VAL A 96 -16.15 -6.60 1.69
N TYR A 97 -17.09 -6.60 2.63
CA TYR A 97 -18.39 -7.26 2.47
C TYR A 97 -19.34 -6.43 1.58
N SER A 98 -20.18 -7.12 0.82
CA SER A 98 -21.39 -6.52 0.25
C SER A 98 -22.39 -6.15 1.35
N PRO A 99 -23.29 -5.17 1.13
CA PRO A 99 -24.28 -4.75 2.15
C PRO A 99 -25.22 -5.86 2.60
N ASP A 100 -25.47 -6.86 1.76
CA ASP A 100 -26.30 -8.02 2.09
C ASP A 100 -25.48 -9.19 2.71
N GLY A 101 -24.15 -9.04 2.81
CA GLY A 101 -23.23 -10.02 3.38
C GLY A 101 -23.03 -11.28 2.55
N LYS A 102 -23.49 -11.32 1.30
CA LYS A 102 -23.39 -12.53 0.46
C LYS A 102 -22.15 -12.58 -0.42
N GLN A 103 -21.55 -11.43 -0.70
CA GLN A 103 -20.36 -11.29 -1.52
C GLN A 103 -19.25 -10.54 -0.78
N ILE A 104 -18.05 -10.67 -1.32
CA ILE A 104 -16.88 -9.86 -0.96
C ILE A 104 -16.31 -9.24 -2.22
N ALA A 105 -15.78 -8.01 -2.09
CA ALA A 105 -14.91 -7.42 -3.10
C ALA A 105 -13.50 -7.30 -2.54
N PHE A 106 -12.50 -7.46 -3.39
CA PHE A 106 -11.09 -7.43 -3.00
C PHE A 106 -10.20 -7.11 -4.19
N VAL A 107 -8.96 -6.79 -3.92
CA VAL A 107 -7.91 -6.56 -4.92
C VAL A 107 -7.08 -7.82 -5.05
N SER A 108 -6.81 -8.27 -6.27
CA SER A 108 -6.05 -9.50 -6.54
C SER A 108 -5.29 -9.44 -7.86
N ASP A 109 -4.14 -10.08 -7.89
CA ASP A 109 -3.35 -10.29 -9.11
C ASP A 109 -3.57 -11.66 -9.79
N ARG A 110 -4.59 -12.41 -9.36
CA ARG A 110 -4.92 -13.76 -9.87
C ARG A 110 -5.15 -13.85 -11.38
N GLY A 111 -5.41 -12.73 -12.03
CA GLY A 111 -5.52 -12.61 -13.48
C GLY A 111 -4.20 -12.29 -14.19
N GLY A 112 -3.05 -12.32 -13.50
CA GLY A 112 -1.74 -11.96 -14.03
C GLY A 112 -1.35 -10.50 -13.81
N SER A 113 -2.28 -9.66 -13.37
CA SER A 113 -2.05 -8.28 -12.94
C SER A 113 -3.06 -7.88 -11.88
N GLU A 114 -2.70 -6.88 -11.06
CA GLU A 114 -3.59 -6.37 -10.02
C GLU A 114 -4.87 -5.81 -10.62
N ASN A 115 -6.01 -6.30 -10.12
CA ASN A 115 -7.35 -5.89 -10.55
C ASN A 115 -8.35 -6.00 -9.39
N LEU A 116 -9.54 -5.40 -9.60
CA LEU A 116 -10.68 -5.50 -8.71
C LEU A 116 -11.45 -6.79 -9.00
N TRP A 117 -11.78 -7.53 -7.96
CA TRP A 117 -12.51 -8.79 -8.00
C TRP A 117 -13.71 -8.77 -7.06
N VAL A 118 -14.69 -9.61 -7.37
CA VAL A 118 -15.82 -9.95 -6.49
C VAL A 118 -15.95 -11.46 -6.43
N ALA A 119 -16.33 -11.98 -5.26
CA ALA A 119 -16.59 -13.39 -5.06
C ALA A 119 -17.76 -13.60 -4.10
N ASP A 120 -18.25 -14.81 -3.98
CA ASP A 120 -19.14 -15.19 -2.90
C ASP A 120 -18.43 -14.99 -1.54
N VAL A 121 -19.17 -14.80 -0.46
CA VAL A 121 -18.61 -14.54 0.88
C VAL A 121 -17.67 -15.65 1.38
N ASN A 122 -17.78 -16.86 0.85
CA ASN A 122 -16.89 -17.99 1.14
C ASN A 122 -15.69 -18.09 0.17
N GLY A 123 -15.46 -17.09 -0.68
CA GLY A 123 -14.39 -17.08 -1.69
C GLY A 123 -14.73 -17.79 -3.01
N GLY A 124 -15.91 -18.42 -3.12
CA GLY A 124 -16.36 -19.09 -4.32
C GLY A 124 -16.68 -18.14 -5.46
N ASN A 125 -16.70 -18.67 -6.69
CA ASN A 125 -17.10 -17.97 -7.92
C ASN A 125 -16.42 -16.61 -8.14
N PRO A 126 -15.07 -16.49 -8.01
CA PRO A 126 -14.39 -15.23 -8.17
C PRO A 126 -14.54 -14.68 -9.59
N LYS A 127 -14.90 -13.41 -9.69
CA LYS A 127 -15.14 -12.69 -10.95
C LYS A 127 -14.33 -11.40 -10.99
N GLN A 128 -13.59 -11.21 -12.06
CA GLN A 128 -12.83 -9.98 -12.32
C GLN A 128 -13.78 -8.88 -12.80
N LEU A 129 -13.75 -7.73 -12.10
CA LEU A 129 -14.57 -6.57 -12.47
C LEU A 129 -13.81 -5.56 -13.32
N SER A 130 -12.55 -5.28 -12.99
CA SER A 130 -11.70 -4.39 -13.79
C SER A 130 -10.75 -5.21 -14.68
N LYS A 131 -10.27 -4.58 -15.77
CA LYS A 131 -9.37 -5.22 -16.73
C LYS A 131 -8.21 -4.28 -17.04
N SER A 132 -7.12 -4.41 -16.29
CA SER A 132 -5.91 -3.64 -16.51
C SER A 132 -4.69 -4.55 -16.45
N ASN A 133 -3.72 -4.31 -17.34
CA ASN A 133 -2.44 -5.02 -17.35
C ASN A 133 -1.36 -4.30 -16.53
N ASN A 134 -1.60 -3.05 -16.12
CA ASN A 134 -0.65 -2.21 -15.39
C ASN A 134 -1.35 -1.28 -14.39
N GLY A 135 -2.55 -1.63 -13.96
CA GLY A 135 -3.30 -0.89 -12.95
C GLY A 135 -2.84 -1.20 -11.54
N GLN A 136 -3.11 -0.27 -10.64
CA GLN A 136 -3.05 -0.46 -9.20
C GLN A 136 -4.38 -0.04 -8.61
N TYR A 137 -4.86 -0.78 -7.64
CA TYR A 137 -6.18 -0.62 -7.06
C TYR A 137 -6.07 -0.52 -5.54
N ALA A 138 -6.87 0.35 -4.94
CA ALA A 138 -6.88 0.52 -3.50
C ALA A 138 -8.28 0.86 -2.99
N SER A 139 -8.55 0.45 -1.77
CA SER A 139 -9.75 0.81 -1.00
C SER A 139 -11.07 0.50 -1.73
N PRO A 140 -11.33 -0.75 -2.12
CA PRO A 140 -12.64 -1.12 -2.65
C PRO A 140 -13.72 -0.93 -1.58
N ILE A 141 -14.91 -0.52 -1.99
CA ILE A 141 -16.14 -0.53 -1.17
C ILE A 141 -17.32 -0.86 -2.07
N PHE A 142 -18.35 -1.47 -1.54
CA PHE A 142 -19.64 -1.56 -2.24
C PHE A 142 -20.43 -0.26 -2.13
N THR A 143 -21.28 0.02 -3.12
CA THR A 143 -22.35 1.00 -2.97
C THR A 143 -23.40 0.50 -1.98
N ASN A 144 -24.17 1.40 -1.37
CA ASN A 144 -25.16 1.04 -0.34
C ASN A 144 -26.25 0.06 -0.85
N ASP A 145 -26.52 0.07 -2.15
CA ASP A 145 -27.44 -0.85 -2.83
C ASP A 145 -26.80 -2.17 -3.26
N GLY A 146 -25.45 -2.31 -3.11
CA GLY A 146 -24.70 -3.50 -3.49
C GLY A 146 -24.51 -3.71 -5.00
N HIS A 147 -24.96 -2.79 -5.86
CA HIS A 147 -24.90 -2.99 -7.31
C HIS A 147 -23.53 -2.67 -7.91
N TYR A 148 -22.75 -1.83 -7.24
CA TYR A 148 -21.42 -1.43 -7.73
C TYR A 148 -20.36 -1.59 -6.65
N VAL A 149 -19.12 -1.77 -7.09
CA VAL A 149 -17.91 -1.62 -6.27
C VAL A 149 -17.18 -0.36 -6.71
N ILE A 150 -16.93 0.54 -5.77
CA ILE A 150 -16.12 1.75 -5.97
C ILE A 150 -14.70 1.45 -5.52
N VAL A 151 -13.72 1.91 -6.28
CA VAL A 151 -12.31 1.67 -6.01
C VAL A 151 -11.47 2.85 -6.47
N SER A 152 -10.37 3.10 -5.80
CA SER A 152 -9.35 4.02 -6.28
C SER A 152 -8.40 3.29 -7.21
N GLN A 153 -8.23 3.80 -8.42
CA GLN A 153 -7.46 3.16 -9.49
C GLN A 153 -6.44 4.13 -10.08
N THR A 154 -5.24 3.65 -10.33
CA THR A 154 -4.25 4.33 -11.17
C THR A 154 -3.66 3.38 -12.19
N THR A 155 -3.05 3.92 -13.23
CA THR A 155 -2.28 3.17 -14.22
C THR A 155 -0.88 3.75 -14.33
N TRP A 156 0.09 2.89 -14.61
CA TRP A 156 1.43 3.34 -14.94
C TRP A 156 1.45 3.98 -16.35
N PRO A 157 2.10 5.11 -16.59
CA PRO A 157 2.97 5.90 -15.70
C PRO A 157 2.29 7.06 -14.97
N GLN A 158 0.98 7.11 -14.90
CA GLN A 158 0.24 8.31 -14.45
C GLN A 158 0.42 8.62 -12.95
N ARG A 159 0.51 7.60 -12.10
CA ARG A 159 0.77 7.73 -10.66
C ARG A 159 -0.18 8.65 -9.90
N THR A 160 -1.38 8.87 -10.43
CA THR A 160 -2.45 9.59 -9.77
C THR A 160 -3.67 8.71 -9.72
N PHE A 161 -4.19 8.50 -8.53
CA PHE A 161 -5.40 7.71 -8.33
C PHE A 161 -6.64 8.51 -8.71
N GLU A 162 -7.58 7.82 -9.31
CA GLU A 162 -8.91 8.28 -9.66
C GLU A 162 -9.94 7.30 -9.12
N ILE A 163 -11.11 7.78 -8.76
CA ILE A 163 -12.19 6.93 -8.28
C ILE A 163 -12.98 6.41 -9.46
N TRP A 164 -13.14 5.09 -9.49
CA TRP A 164 -13.90 4.34 -10.47
C TRP A 164 -14.98 3.51 -9.80
N MET A 165 -16.04 3.24 -10.53
CA MET A 165 -17.18 2.44 -10.09
C MET A 165 -17.43 1.32 -11.11
N TYR A 166 -17.46 0.07 -10.65
CA TYR A 166 -17.66 -1.11 -11.46
C TYR A 166 -18.92 -1.84 -11.04
N HIS A 167 -19.79 -2.15 -11.99
CA HIS A 167 -21.00 -2.94 -11.69
C HIS A 167 -20.60 -4.38 -11.35
N VAL A 168 -21.22 -5.00 -10.32
CA VAL A 168 -20.88 -6.35 -9.85
C VAL A 168 -21.10 -7.43 -10.93
N ASN A 169 -21.97 -7.17 -11.90
CA ASN A 169 -22.18 -8.06 -13.05
C ASN A 169 -21.18 -7.83 -14.19
N GLY A 170 -20.24 -6.88 -14.06
CA GLY A 170 -19.20 -6.58 -15.04
C GLY A 170 -19.51 -5.33 -15.86
N GLY A 171 -18.67 -5.07 -16.88
CA GLY A 171 -18.72 -3.88 -17.71
C GLY A 171 -17.35 -3.18 -17.77
N LEU A 172 -17.33 -1.95 -18.35
CA LEU A 172 -16.10 -1.18 -18.55
C LEU A 172 -15.73 -0.30 -17.35
N GLY A 173 -16.63 -0.16 -16.37
CA GLY A 173 -16.51 0.78 -15.26
C GLY A 173 -16.87 2.22 -15.64
N ILE A 174 -17.11 3.02 -14.64
CA ILE A 174 -17.47 4.44 -14.74
C ILE A 174 -16.45 5.24 -13.93
N GLN A 175 -15.77 6.17 -14.58
CA GLN A 175 -14.85 7.09 -13.93
C GLN A 175 -15.63 8.18 -13.19
N VAL A 176 -15.48 8.28 -11.88
CA VAL A 176 -16.19 9.23 -11.01
C VAL A 176 -15.41 10.54 -10.83
N THR A 177 -14.08 10.43 -10.68
CA THR A 177 -13.20 11.60 -10.55
C THR A 177 -12.23 11.69 -11.72
N LYS A 178 -11.79 12.91 -12.05
CA LYS A 178 -10.79 13.14 -13.11
C LYS A 178 -9.55 13.79 -12.51
N SER A 179 -8.41 13.12 -12.59
CA SER A 179 -7.12 13.64 -12.12
C SER A 179 -6.64 14.85 -12.94
N LYS A 180 -6.98 14.87 -14.22
CA LYS A 180 -6.65 15.96 -15.15
C LYS A 180 -7.89 16.80 -15.44
N ALA A 181 -7.82 18.11 -15.19
CA ALA A 181 -8.82 19.05 -15.69
C ALA A 181 -8.60 19.40 -17.19
N LYS A 182 -7.34 19.27 -17.69
CA LYS A 182 -6.94 19.50 -19.09
C LYS A 182 -6.00 18.38 -19.53
N GLU A 183 -6.00 18.05 -20.83
CA GLU A 183 -5.22 16.94 -21.38
C GLU A 183 -3.71 17.03 -21.06
N ASN A 184 -3.11 18.19 -21.24
CA ASN A 184 -1.68 18.43 -21.02
C ASN A 184 -1.34 18.93 -19.60
N MET A 185 -2.18 18.64 -18.59
CA MET A 185 -1.95 19.09 -17.23
C MET A 185 -0.69 18.43 -16.65
N PRO A 186 0.28 19.21 -16.10
CA PRO A 186 1.46 18.69 -15.45
C PRO A 186 1.11 17.75 -14.29
N GLY A 187 1.95 16.72 -14.04
CA GLY A 187 1.71 15.71 -13.01
C GLY A 187 1.56 16.28 -11.60
N ASN A 188 2.29 17.35 -11.27
CA ASN A 188 2.21 18.02 -9.97
C ASN A 188 0.91 18.83 -9.74
N GLN A 189 0.13 19.06 -10.78
CA GLN A 189 -1.16 19.76 -10.71
C GLN A 189 -2.36 18.79 -10.75
N ARG A 190 -2.13 17.52 -11.10
CA ARG A 190 -3.20 16.52 -11.16
C ARG A 190 -3.74 16.24 -9.77
N LYS A 191 -5.05 16.02 -9.66
CA LYS A 191 -5.68 15.62 -8.41
C LYS A 191 -5.55 14.12 -8.22
N ASN A 192 -5.20 13.69 -7.01
CA ASN A 192 -5.34 12.32 -6.55
C ASN A 192 -6.62 12.18 -5.74
N ALA A 193 -7.32 11.06 -5.90
CA ALA A 193 -8.48 10.69 -5.12
C ALA A 193 -8.33 9.25 -4.62
N LEU A 194 -8.18 9.07 -3.32
CA LEU A 194 -7.83 7.78 -2.72
C LEU A 194 -8.71 7.47 -1.50
N GLY A 195 -9.19 6.23 -1.44
CA GLY A 195 -9.96 5.72 -0.32
C GLY A 195 -11.33 6.37 -0.21
N VAL A 196 -12.38 5.62 -0.48
CA VAL A 196 -13.75 6.13 -0.54
C VAL A 196 -14.57 5.60 0.63
N THR A 197 -15.48 6.45 1.11
CA THR A 197 -16.63 6.04 1.91
C THR A 197 -17.85 6.83 1.46
N LEU A 198 -19.03 6.23 1.53
CA LEU A 198 -20.29 6.87 1.17
C LEU A 198 -21.07 7.30 2.43
N SER A 199 -21.83 8.38 2.34
CA SER A 199 -22.85 8.66 3.35
C SER A 199 -23.95 7.57 3.32
N PRO A 200 -24.63 7.29 4.44
CA PRO A 200 -25.67 6.25 4.49
C PRO A 200 -26.81 6.48 3.50
N ASP A 201 -27.11 7.73 3.18
CA ASP A 201 -28.13 8.11 2.19
C ASP A 201 -27.62 8.12 0.74
N GLY A 202 -26.33 7.81 0.53
CA GLY A 202 -25.69 7.76 -0.79
C GLY A 202 -25.49 9.13 -1.46
N LYS A 203 -25.86 10.24 -0.82
CA LYS A 203 -25.76 11.59 -1.43
C LYS A 203 -24.35 12.10 -1.51
N TYR A 204 -23.49 11.70 -0.58
CA TYR A 204 -22.13 12.20 -0.49
C TYR A 204 -21.11 11.06 -0.53
N MET A 205 -20.01 11.32 -1.26
CA MET A 205 -18.81 10.52 -1.29
C MET A 205 -17.69 11.29 -0.60
N TYR A 206 -16.98 10.63 0.32
CA TYR A 206 -15.81 11.19 1.02
C TYR A 206 -14.55 10.41 0.60
N TYR A 207 -13.48 11.12 0.35
CA TYR A 207 -12.21 10.52 -0.09
C TYR A 207 -11.03 11.43 0.23
N ALA A 208 -9.84 10.85 0.35
CA ALA A 208 -8.62 11.63 0.48
C ALA A 208 -8.25 12.25 -0.88
N ASN A 209 -8.04 13.57 -0.88
CA ASN A 209 -7.68 14.36 -2.07
C ASN A 209 -6.33 15.07 -1.87
N ARG A 210 -5.50 15.10 -2.90
CA ARG A 210 -4.24 15.82 -2.93
C ARG A 210 -3.87 16.20 -4.36
N LYS A 211 -3.14 17.30 -4.55
CA LYS A 211 -2.46 17.62 -5.82
C LYS A 211 -1.10 16.93 -5.90
N GLY A 212 -0.73 16.47 -7.10
CA GLY A 212 0.52 15.78 -7.38
C GLY A 212 0.48 14.27 -7.14
N GLY A 213 1.37 13.54 -7.79
CA GLY A 213 1.51 12.09 -7.66
C GLY A 213 2.17 11.68 -6.35
N PHE A 214 2.18 10.37 -6.07
CA PHE A 214 2.97 9.80 -4.99
C PHE A 214 4.47 10.06 -5.20
N SER A 215 5.18 10.26 -4.09
CA SER A 215 6.62 10.42 -4.07
C SER A 215 7.19 9.88 -2.76
N TYR A 216 8.49 9.63 -2.70
CA TYR A 216 9.18 9.17 -1.51
C TYR A 216 9.02 10.07 -0.29
N ASN A 217 8.77 11.36 -0.51
CA ASN A 217 8.63 12.33 0.57
C ASN A 217 7.20 12.80 0.64
N ALA A 218 6.66 12.94 1.83
CA ALA A 218 5.45 13.71 2.07
C ALA A 218 5.72 15.16 1.63
N LYS A 219 4.95 15.63 0.66
CA LYS A 219 5.09 16.99 0.08
C LYS A 219 3.79 17.76 0.22
N PHE A 220 3.93 19.04 0.45
CA PHE A 220 2.77 19.94 0.35
C PHE A 220 2.24 20.03 -1.09
N PRO A 221 0.91 20.15 -1.26
CA PRO A 221 -0.11 20.11 -0.22
C PRO A 221 -0.29 18.69 0.33
N MET A 222 -0.56 18.60 1.64
CA MET A 222 -0.88 17.33 2.29
C MET A 222 -2.25 16.82 1.88
N TRP A 223 -2.50 15.51 2.05
CA TRP A 223 -3.82 14.93 1.82
C TRP A 223 -4.88 15.56 2.72
N GLN A 224 -6.06 15.80 2.17
CA GLN A 224 -7.22 16.23 2.95
C GLN A 224 -8.46 15.45 2.53
N ILE A 225 -9.42 15.29 3.42
CA ILE A 225 -10.67 14.66 3.05
C ILE A 225 -11.53 15.66 2.29
N ALA A 226 -11.86 15.29 1.07
CA ALA A 226 -12.87 15.96 0.25
C ALA A 226 -14.22 15.27 0.39
N ARG A 227 -15.29 16.03 0.31
CA ARG A 227 -16.66 15.57 0.18
C ARG A 227 -17.18 15.97 -1.19
N ARG A 228 -17.77 15.02 -1.91
CA ARG A 228 -18.40 15.25 -3.21
C ARG A 228 -19.89 14.93 -3.13
N ASN A 229 -20.70 15.87 -3.56
CA ASN A 229 -22.12 15.61 -3.80
C ASN A 229 -22.27 14.74 -5.07
N MET A 230 -22.90 13.58 -4.93
CA MET A 230 -23.00 12.60 -6.03
C MET A 230 -24.02 13.01 -7.09
N VAL A 231 -24.93 13.96 -6.79
CA VAL A 231 -25.92 14.48 -7.74
C VAL A 231 -25.37 15.68 -8.49
N THR A 232 -24.86 16.70 -7.77
CA THR A 232 -24.40 17.96 -8.40
C THR A 232 -22.96 17.90 -8.86
N GLY A 233 -22.16 16.99 -8.31
CA GLY A 233 -20.71 16.88 -8.55
C GLY A 233 -19.89 17.95 -7.81
N GLU A 234 -20.49 18.80 -7.01
CA GLU A 234 -19.80 19.80 -6.19
C GLU A 234 -18.88 19.15 -5.17
N GLU A 235 -17.70 19.72 -4.97
CA GLU A 235 -16.67 19.23 -4.06
C GLU A 235 -16.26 20.30 -3.06
N ASP A 236 -16.18 19.94 -1.79
CA ASP A 236 -15.58 20.74 -0.73
C ASP A 236 -14.57 19.94 0.10
N VAL A 237 -13.59 20.64 0.68
CA VAL A 237 -12.56 20.03 1.55
C VAL A 237 -12.99 20.25 3.00
N ILE A 238 -13.20 19.14 3.72
CA ILE A 238 -13.76 19.15 5.07
C ILE A 238 -12.74 18.97 6.19
N THR A 239 -11.49 18.62 5.88
CA THR A 239 -10.39 18.56 6.85
C THR A 239 -9.29 19.54 6.49
N ARG A 240 -8.53 19.98 7.52
CA ARG A 240 -7.32 20.82 7.38
C ARG A 240 -6.26 20.30 8.34
N ALA A 241 -6.07 18.98 8.35
CA ALA A 241 -5.11 18.34 9.24
C ALA A 241 -3.68 18.56 8.73
N GLU A 242 -2.79 19.01 9.60
CA GLU A 242 -1.38 19.27 9.27
C GLU A 242 -0.64 18.00 8.83
N GLY A 243 -0.98 16.86 9.45
CA GLY A 243 -0.40 15.54 9.14
C GLY A 243 -1.14 14.76 8.07
N SER A 244 -1.99 15.38 7.26
CA SER A 244 -2.89 14.79 6.27
C SER A 244 -4.25 14.35 6.83
N GLY A 245 -5.25 14.21 5.94
CA GLY A 245 -6.48 13.47 6.15
C GLY A 245 -6.52 12.32 5.15
N ILE A 246 -6.45 11.09 5.62
CA ILE A 246 -6.38 9.89 4.79
C ILE A 246 -7.39 8.83 5.26
N LYS A 247 -7.77 7.93 4.35
CA LYS A 247 -8.61 6.76 4.65
C LYS A 247 -9.89 7.13 5.42
N PRO A 248 -10.80 7.92 4.85
CA PRO A 248 -12.04 8.32 5.53
C PRO A 248 -12.97 7.12 5.72
N LYS A 249 -13.69 7.09 6.85
CA LYS A 249 -14.81 6.17 7.10
C LYS A 249 -15.94 6.92 7.79
N ILE A 250 -17.14 6.86 7.22
CA ILE A 250 -18.36 7.47 7.78
C ILE A 250 -19.03 6.48 8.73
N SER A 251 -19.55 6.98 9.86
CA SER A 251 -20.35 6.17 10.77
C SER A 251 -21.69 5.75 10.15
N PRO A 252 -22.28 4.61 10.55
CA PRO A 252 -23.54 4.12 10.00
C PRO A 252 -24.71 5.09 10.13
N ASP A 253 -24.68 6.02 11.10
CA ASP A 253 -25.68 7.07 11.29
C ASP A 253 -25.37 8.35 10.50
N GLY A 254 -24.23 8.40 9.80
CA GLY A 254 -23.81 9.55 9.00
C GLY A 254 -23.28 10.76 9.79
N LYS A 255 -23.18 10.68 11.12
CA LYS A 255 -22.84 11.83 11.96
C LYS A 255 -21.35 12.05 12.16
N PHE A 256 -20.57 10.99 12.06
CA PHE A 256 -19.14 11.03 12.33
C PHE A 256 -18.32 10.57 11.13
N LEU A 257 -17.23 11.26 10.92
CA LEU A 257 -16.14 10.87 10.00
C LEU A 257 -14.92 10.50 10.83
N VAL A 258 -14.42 9.27 10.67
CA VAL A 258 -13.09 8.89 11.14
C VAL A 258 -12.11 8.97 9.99
N TYR A 259 -10.91 9.47 10.26
CA TYR A 259 -9.83 9.55 9.27
C TYR A 259 -8.46 9.43 9.93
N GLY A 260 -7.50 8.90 9.18
CA GLY A 260 -6.11 8.81 9.60
C GLY A 260 -5.38 10.14 9.43
N THR A 261 -4.48 10.46 10.37
CA THR A 261 -3.60 11.62 10.29
C THR A 261 -2.29 11.35 11.00
N ARG A 262 -1.21 11.94 10.52
CA ARG A 262 0.11 11.87 11.15
C ARG A 262 0.27 13.01 12.14
N TYR A 263 0.84 12.71 13.29
CA TYR A 263 1.30 13.69 14.24
C TYR A 263 2.72 13.33 14.70
N LYS A 264 3.66 14.24 14.58
CA LYS A 264 5.09 13.97 14.71
C LYS A 264 5.47 12.81 13.77
N THR A 265 6.02 11.72 14.30
CA THR A 265 6.49 10.56 13.53
C THR A 265 5.49 9.40 13.46
N GLN A 266 4.31 9.54 14.07
CA GLN A 266 3.34 8.46 14.21
C GLN A 266 1.97 8.83 13.65
N THR A 267 1.21 7.82 13.25
CA THR A 267 -0.13 7.96 12.71
C THR A 267 -1.18 7.63 13.77
N GLY A 268 -2.30 8.33 13.76
CA GLY A 268 -3.45 8.05 14.60
C GLY A 268 -4.75 8.25 13.84
N LEU A 269 -5.86 7.95 14.50
CA LEU A 269 -7.22 8.19 14.01
C LEU A 269 -7.82 9.39 14.73
N ARG A 270 -8.41 10.29 13.96
CA ARG A 270 -9.28 11.36 14.45
C ARG A 270 -10.74 11.05 14.15
N ILE A 271 -11.61 11.57 14.99
CA ILE A 271 -13.06 11.52 14.76
C ILE A 271 -13.61 12.94 14.68
N ARG A 272 -14.31 13.23 13.59
CA ARG A 272 -14.93 14.51 13.32
C ARG A 272 -16.44 14.37 13.34
N ASN A 273 -17.11 15.18 14.15
CA ASN A 273 -18.54 15.36 14.08
C ASN A 273 -18.90 16.23 12.86
N LEU A 274 -19.72 15.71 11.96
CA LEU A 274 -20.06 16.39 10.71
C LEU A 274 -21.11 17.47 10.85
N GLU A 275 -21.88 17.48 11.95
CA GLU A 275 -22.91 18.48 12.21
C GLU A 275 -22.29 19.79 12.75
N ASN A 276 -21.39 19.68 13.71
CA ASN A 276 -20.81 20.85 14.40
C ASN A 276 -19.32 21.10 14.08
N GLY A 277 -18.67 20.20 13.33
CA GLY A 277 -17.29 20.31 12.93
C GLY A 277 -16.26 19.98 14.02
N ASN A 278 -16.69 19.52 15.19
CA ASN A 278 -15.79 19.14 16.27
C ASN A 278 -14.88 17.97 15.84
N ASP A 279 -13.59 18.06 16.12
CA ASP A 279 -12.56 17.13 15.61
C ASP A 279 -11.56 16.81 16.73
N GLU A 280 -11.51 15.56 17.14
CA GLU A 280 -10.68 15.10 18.27
C GLU A 280 -9.90 13.83 17.95
N TRP A 281 -8.88 13.53 18.73
CA TRP A 281 -8.20 12.25 18.67
C TRP A 281 -9.12 11.13 19.15
N LEU A 282 -9.26 10.09 18.29
CA LEU A 282 -9.95 8.86 18.66
C LEU A 282 -8.95 7.83 19.23
N VAL A 283 -7.86 7.60 18.51
CA VAL A 283 -6.75 6.70 18.91
C VAL A 283 -5.44 7.24 18.42
N TYR A 284 -4.42 7.23 19.28
CA TYR A 284 -3.05 7.59 18.92
C TYR A 284 -2.04 6.87 19.85
N PRO A 285 -0.96 6.28 19.32
CA PRO A 285 -0.75 5.94 17.92
C PRO A 285 -1.48 4.67 17.49
N ILE A 286 -1.54 4.44 16.16
CA ILE A 286 -1.93 3.18 15.53
C ILE A 286 -0.75 2.65 14.70
N ILE A 287 -1.02 1.87 13.65
CA ILE A 287 0.00 1.47 12.67
C ILE A 287 0.47 2.69 11.85
N ARG A 288 1.73 2.69 11.42
CA ARG A 288 2.30 3.72 10.56
C ARG A 288 1.57 3.77 9.21
N ASP A 289 1.30 4.99 8.71
CA ASP A 289 0.78 5.20 7.36
C ASP A 289 1.89 5.11 6.29
N ASP A 290 1.48 4.94 5.03
CA ASP A 290 2.37 4.80 3.87
C ASP A 290 2.22 5.99 2.88
N GLN A 291 2.14 7.22 3.40
CA GLN A 291 2.02 8.43 2.56
C GLN A 291 3.24 8.70 1.69
N GLU A 292 4.39 8.17 2.05
CA GLU A 292 5.68 8.37 1.37
C GLU A 292 6.00 7.25 0.39
N SER A 293 5.08 6.32 0.17
CA SER A 293 5.25 5.26 -0.82
C SER A 293 5.08 5.80 -2.24
N ARG A 294 5.85 5.23 -3.14
CA ARG A 294 5.73 5.48 -4.58
C ARG A 294 4.68 4.58 -5.24
N PHE A 295 4.52 3.38 -4.72
CA PHE A 295 3.66 2.33 -5.23
C PHE A 295 2.91 1.67 -4.07
N THR A 296 2.20 2.47 -3.29
CA THR A 296 1.43 1.93 -2.20
C THR A 296 0.21 1.16 -2.71
N ARG A 297 -0.15 0.09 -2.01
CA ARG A 297 -1.43 -0.59 -2.20
C ARG A 297 -2.56 0.21 -1.54
N ASP A 298 -2.26 0.86 -0.43
CA ASP A 298 -3.10 1.86 0.24
C ASP A 298 -2.22 2.72 1.16
N VAL A 299 -2.72 3.86 1.62
CA VAL A 299 -1.99 4.75 2.53
C VAL A 299 -2.18 4.40 4.00
N LEU A 300 -3.21 3.61 4.33
CA LEU A 300 -3.49 3.11 5.67
C LEU A 300 -4.38 1.86 5.55
N PRO A 301 -4.17 0.81 6.37
CA PRO A 301 -5.08 -0.33 6.43
C PRO A 301 -6.51 0.11 6.73
N THR A 302 -7.47 -0.60 6.18
CA THR A 302 -8.89 -0.33 6.42
C THR A 302 -9.24 -0.61 7.88
N TYR A 303 -10.08 0.23 8.44
CA TYR A 303 -10.76 0.07 9.71
C TYR A 303 -12.25 0.29 9.49
N ASP A 304 -13.08 -0.22 10.37
CA ASP A 304 -14.52 -0.16 10.17
C ASP A 304 -15.32 0.03 11.46
N PHE A 305 -16.50 0.63 11.31
CA PHE A 305 -17.46 0.71 12.37
C PHE A 305 -18.21 -0.62 12.53
N THR A 306 -18.63 -0.91 13.75
CA THR A 306 -19.70 -1.90 13.95
C THR A 306 -20.99 -1.42 13.33
N PRO A 307 -21.87 -2.31 12.83
CA PRO A 307 -23.14 -1.89 12.18
C PRO A 307 -24.05 -1.01 13.06
N ASN A 308 -23.94 -1.13 14.38
CA ASN A 308 -24.68 -0.28 15.32
C ASN A 308 -24.00 1.07 15.61
N GLY A 309 -22.84 1.35 14.99
CA GLY A 309 -22.09 2.59 15.13
C GLY A 309 -21.48 2.85 16.51
N ARG A 310 -21.45 1.86 17.42
CA ARG A 310 -20.98 2.08 18.80
C ARG A 310 -19.48 1.89 18.97
N GLU A 311 -18.86 1.07 18.14
CA GLU A 311 -17.44 0.75 18.19
C GLU A 311 -16.79 0.90 16.81
N LEU A 312 -15.51 1.20 16.80
CA LEU A 312 -14.64 1.13 15.62
C LEU A 312 -13.62 0.01 15.82
N ILE A 313 -13.43 -0.80 14.77
CA ILE A 313 -12.43 -1.87 14.73
C ILE A 313 -11.24 -1.37 13.89
N PHE A 314 -10.03 -1.55 14.38
CA PHE A 314 -8.80 -1.08 13.73
C PHE A 314 -7.62 -1.99 14.05
N THR A 315 -6.54 -1.87 13.28
CA THR A 315 -5.28 -2.60 13.48
C THR A 315 -4.26 -1.76 14.22
N LYS A 316 -3.61 -2.36 15.19
CA LYS A 316 -2.52 -1.78 15.97
C LYS A 316 -1.65 -2.90 16.56
N ASP A 317 -0.32 -2.68 16.63
CA ASP A 317 0.64 -3.60 17.25
C ASP A 317 0.49 -5.06 16.77
N GLY A 318 0.24 -5.25 15.47
CA GLY A 318 0.07 -6.56 14.83
C GLY A 318 -1.26 -7.25 15.12
N GLY A 319 -2.19 -6.61 15.83
CA GLY A 319 -3.47 -7.19 16.25
C GLY A 319 -4.68 -6.34 15.89
N PHE A 320 -5.88 -6.91 16.14
CA PHE A 320 -7.14 -6.20 16.01
C PHE A 320 -7.56 -5.63 17.37
N HIS A 321 -8.07 -4.42 17.34
CA HIS A 321 -8.58 -3.69 18.49
C HIS A 321 -9.95 -3.10 18.17
N ARG A 322 -10.76 -2.94 19.20
CA ARG A 322 -12.01 -2.20 19.12
C ARG A 322 -12.02 -1.08 20.13
N ILE A 323 -12.48 0.10 19.72
CA ILE A 323 -12.68 1.24 20.60
C ILE A 323 -14.17 1.57 20.69
N ASN A 324 -14.67 1.71 21.90
CA ASN A 324 -16.01 2.22 22.15
C ASN A 324 -16.02 3.74 21.98
N LEU A 325 -16.86 4.27 21.09
CA LEU A 325 -16.84 5.69 20.76
C LEU A 325 -17.28 6.60 21.91
N LYS A 326 -18.15 6.12 22.79
CA LYS A 326 -18.64 6.89 23.93
C LYS A 326 -17.66 6.87 25.11
N THR A 327 -17.15 5.69 25.47
CA THR A 327 -16.29 5.54 26.67
C THR A 327 -14.81 5.67 26.36
N LYS A 328 -14.43 5.66 25.07
CA LYS A 328 -13.04 5.65 24.58
C LYS A 328 -12.23 4.46 25.08
N THR A 329 -12.89 3.42 25.59
CA THR A 329 -12.23 2.20 26.05
C THR A 329 -11.81 1.34 24.87
N ILE A 330 -10.53 0.95 24.83
CA ILE A 330 -9.95 0.05 23.83
C ILE A 330 -9.90 -1.37 24.39
N LYS A 331 -10.26 -2.35 23.56
CA LYS A 331 -10.17 -3.78 23.86
C LYS A 331 -9.54 -4.52 22.69
N SER A 332 -8.62 -5.43 22.95
CA SER A 332 -8.03 -6.31 21.94
C SER A 332 -9.02 -7.38 21.50
N ILE A 333 -8.94 -7.79 20.24
CA ILE A 333 -9.64 -8.94 19.66
C ILE A 333 -8.58 -9.97 19.33
N ASN A 334 -8.43 -10.98 20.21
CA ASN A 334 -7.41 -12.01 20.02
C ASN A 334 -7.80 -12.95 18.88
N PHE A 335 -6.85 -13.25 18.00
CA PHE A 335 -7.06 -14.17 16.90
C PHE A 335 -5.87 -15.11 16.72
N SER A 336 -6.07 -16.17 15.95
CA SER A 336 -5.01 -17.03 15.46
C SER A 336 -5.31 -17.51 14.06
N VAL A 337 -4.28 -17.55 13.22
CA VAL A 337 -4.36 -18.01 11.83
C VAL A 337 -3.41 -19.18 11.65
N GLU A 338 -3.90 -20.26 11.03
CA GLU A 338 -3.06 -21.30 10.45
C GLU A 338 -2.78 -20.89 8.99
N VAL A 339 -1.56 -20.43 8.75
CA VAL A 339 -1.11 -19.93 7.45
C VAL A 339 -0.54 -21.08 6.65
N ASN A 340 -0.97 -21.21 5.38
CA ASN A 340 -0.41 -22.14 4.40
C ASN A 340 -0.15 -21.37 3.11
N LEU A 341 1.11 -20.98 2.88
CA LEU A 341 1.51 -20.18 1.73
C LEU A 341 2.14 -21.05 0.66
N ASP A 342 1.55 -21.05 -0.51
CA ASP A 342 2.13 -21.61 -1.70
C ASP A 342 3.18 -20.65 -2.27
N MET A 343 4.41 -21.15 -2.40
CA MET A 343 5.56 -20.34 -2.80
C MET A 343 6.13 -20.82 -4.11
N GLY A 344 6.52 -19.88 -4.95
CA GLY A 344 7.33 -20.13 -6.15
C GLY A 344 8.77 -20.55 -5.83
N PRO A 345 9.61 -20.73 -6.86
CA PRO A 345 11.03 -21.01 -6.70
C PRO A 345 11.73 -19.94 -5.86
N THR A 346 12.67 -20.35 -5.02
CA THR A 346 13.49 -19.41 -4.29
C THR A 346 14.46 -18.74 -5.27
N LEU A 347 14.36 -17.43 -5.43
CA LEU A 347 15.27 -16.61 -6.22
C LEU A 347 16.44 -16.08 -5.36
N SER A 348 16.98 -16.92 -4.47
CA SER A 348 18.13 -16.55 -3.65
C SER A 348 19.42 -16.91 -4.38
N PHE A 349 20.36 -15.98 -4.38
CA PHE A 349 21.73 -16.25 -4.74
C PHE A 349 22.49 -16.58 -3.45
N PRO A 350 23.29 -17.66 -3.40
CA PRO A 350 24.18 -17.88 -2.27
C PRO A 350 25.13 -16.68 -2.19
N TYR A 351 25.09 -15.97 -1.08
CA TYR A 351 25.97 -14.85 -0.80
C TYR A 351 26.66 -15.12 0.53
N ASP A 352 27.96 -15.34 0.45
CA ASP A 352 28.77 -15.51 1.65
C ASP A 352 28.98 -14.14 2.29
N ILE A 353 28.51 -13.98 3.51
CA ILE A 353 28.80 -12.81 4.34
C ILE A 353 30.16 -13.11 4.97
N PRO A 354 31.21 -12.32 4.67
CA PRO A 354 32.52 -12.55 5.28
C PRO A 354 32.44 -12.42 6.81
N ASP A 355 32.99 -13.39 7.53
CA ASP A 355 33.09 -13.37 9.00
C ASP A 355 34.24 -12.50 9.52
N GLY A 356 35.00 -11.87 8.62
CA GLY A 356 36.16 -11.02 8.94
C GLY A 356 35.79 -9.57 9.26
N PRO A 357 36.81 -8.72 9.51
CA PRO A 357 36.60 -7.28 9.68
C PRO A 357 35.93 -6.68 8.46
N ILE A 358 34.96 -5.80 8.71
CA ILE A 358 34.23 -5.12 7.64
C ILE A 358 35.05 -3.90 7.20
N GLU A 359 35.42 -3.89 5.91
CA GLU A 359 36.07 -2.73 5.30
C GLU A 359 35.03 -1.66 4.94
N SER A 360 35.28 -0.43 5.35
CA SER A 360 34.46 0.71 4.93
C SER A 360 34.77 1.06 3.47
N ARG A 361 33.73 1.04 2.64
CA ARG A 361 33.82 1.51 1.24
C ARG A 361 33.37 2.97 1.07
N ILE A 362 32.79 3.55 2.11
CA ILE A 362 32.25 4.92 2.08
C ILE A 362 32.77 5.67 3.30
N ILE A 363 33.59 6.67 3.05
CA ILE A 363 34.03 7.64 4.03
C ILE A 363 33.33 8.96 3.72
N MET A 364 32.66 9.52 4.70
CA MET A 364 31.91 10.77 4.57
C MET A 364 32.56 11.89 5.38
N ASP A 365 32.47 13.10 4.85
CA ASP A 365 32.85 14.36 5.50
C ASP A 365 34.24 14.32 6.14
N PRO A 366 35.31 13.96 5.43
CA PRO A 366 36.65 13.99 5.99
C PRO A 366 37.12 15.42 6.21
N VAL A 367 37.61 15.71 7.42
CA VAL A 367 38.11 17.05 7.82
C VAL A 367 39.46 16.89 8.47
N LEU A 368 40.46 17.61 7.91
CA LEU A 368 41.82 17.64 8.42
C LEU A 368 41.88 18.51 9.68
N SER A 369 42.66 18.08 10.67
CA SER A 369 42.94 18.88 11.87
C SER A 369 43.72 20.16 11.52
N PRO A 370 43.63 21.25 12.33
CA PRO A 370 44.31 22.51 12.04
C PRO A 370 45.84 22.41 11.94
N ASN A 371 46.45 21.43 12.59
CA ASN A 371 47.89 21.16 12.53
C ASN A 371 48.26 20.18 11.39
N GLY A 372 47.28 19.62 10.68
CA GLY A 372 47.50 18.71 9.54
C GLY A 372 47.89 17.26 9.89
N GLU A 373 47.94 16.89 11.17
CA GLU A 373 48.43 15.56 11.60
C GLU A 373 47.34 14.48 11.61
N LYS A 374 46.07 14.91 11.81
CA LYS A 374 44.93 14.01 11.98
C LYS A 374 43.78 14.34 11.03
N ILE A 375 43.03 13.31 10.64
CA ILE A 375 41.82 13.45 9.87
C ILE A 375 40.65 12.81 10.62
N VAL A 376 39.54 13.53 10.77
CA VAL A 376 38.29 13.02 11.31
C VAL A 376 37.32 12.78 10.16
N PHE A 377 36.58 11.68 10.21
CA PHE A 377 35.60 11.33 9.18
C PHE A 377 34.46 10.49 9.78
N SER A 378 33.36 10.42 9.08
CA SER A 378 32.24 9.56 9.44
C SER A 378 32.19 8.30 8.55
N THR A 379 32.06 7.15 9.17
CA THR A 379 31.80 5.87 8.51
C THR A 379 31.05 4.94 9.47
N PHE A 380 30.27 3.98 8.94
CA PHE A 380 29.42 3.09 9.74
C PHE A 380 28.59 3.82 10.81
N MET A 381 28.09 5.01 10.47
CA MET A 381 27.32 5.89 11.38
C MET A 381 28.12 6.39 12.59
N HIS A 382 29.43 6.36 12.60
CA HIS A 382 30.28 6.81 13.71
C HIS A 382 31.46 7.64 13.24
N LEU A 383 31.96 8.48 14.13
CA LEU A 383 33.18 9.26 13.88
C LEU A 383 34.44 8.46 14.19
N TYR A 384 35.36 8.53 13.27
CA TYR A 384 36.70 7.97 13.39
C TYR A 384 37.75 9.06 13.23
N LEU A 385 38.81 8.92 13.99
CA LEU A 385 39.99 9.76 13.91
C LEU A 385 41.14 8.90 13.38
N ALA A 386 41.76 9.34 12.31
CA ALA A 386 42.94 8.68 11.75
C ALA A 386 44.15 9.61 11.79
N ASP A 387 45.32 9.05 12.01
CA ASP A 387 46.56 9.72 11.84
C ASP A 387 46.95 9.74 10.35
N VAL A 388 47.37 10.91 9.85
CA VAL A 388 47.60 11.10 8.40
C VAL A 388 48.83 10.34 7.91
N GLU A 389 49.86 10.16 8.72
CA GLU A 389 51.09 9.48 8.31
C GLU A 389 50.98 7.94 8.48
N SER A 390 50.55 7.48 9.64
CA SER A 390 50.47 6.05 9.96
C SER A 390 49.20 5.36 9.47
N SER A 391 48.17 6.12 9.18
CA SER A 391 46.82 5.63 8.89
C SER A 391 46.19 4.80 10.03
N GLU A 392 46.77 4.82 11.21
CA GLU A 392 46.14 4.25 12.39
C GLU A 392 44.88 5.03 12.71
N HIS A 393 43.80 4.33 13.06
CA HIS A 393 42.49 4.96 13.29
C HIS A 393 41.79 4.39 14.50
N GLU A 394 41.03 5.25 15.15
CA GLU A 394 40.24 4.90 16.31
C GLU A 394 38.86 5.58 16.24
N ARG A 395 37.89 4.98 16.90
CA ARG A 395 36.58 5.57 17.03
C ARG A 395 36.60 6.69 18.06
N VAL A 396 36.11 7.89 17.69
CA VAL A 396 36.14 9.08 18.54
C VAL A 396 35.25 8.95 19.78
N THR A 397 34.08 8.32 19.64
CA THR A 397 33.11 8.19 20.74
C THR A 397 32.70 6.73 20.97
N LYS A 398 32.05 6.46 22.09
CA LYS A 398 31.40 5.17 22.40
C LYS A 398 29.88 5.24 22.23
N SER A 399 29.38 6.29 21.60
CA SER A 399 27.95 6.50 21.37
C SER A 399 27.33 5.39 20.54
N LYS A 400 26.05 5.08 20.77
CA LYS A 400 25.25 4.14 19.97
C LYS A 400 24.39 4.83 18.90
N ILE A 401 24.31 6.17 18.94
CA ILE A 401 23.57 6.97 17.95
C ILE A 401 24.45 7.32 16.76
N GLY A 402 23.82 7.66 15.63
CA GLY A 402 24.55 8.09 14.44
C GLY A 402 25.28 9.42 14.66
N GLU A 403 26.49 9.56 14.11
CA GLU A 403 27.38 10.72 14.25
C GLU A 403 27.89 11.13 12.86
N PHE A 404 27.72 12.39 12.49
CA PHE A 404 27.93 12.90 11.13
C PHE A 404 28.49 14.32 11.14
N HIS A 405 29.05 14.74 9.99
CA HIS A 405 29.48 16.13 9.72
C HIS A 405 30.41 16.71 10.78
N PRO A 406 31.56 16.06 11.04
CA PRO A 406 32.51 16.58 12.03
C PRO A 406 33.16 17.88 11.56
N SER A 407 33.50 18.76 12.51
CA SER A 407 34.28 19.98 12.27
C SER A 407 35.21 20.25 13.46
N TRP A 408 36.44 20.69 13.19
CA TRP A 408 37.40 21.04 14.20
C TRP A 408 37.20 22.48 14.70
N SER A 409 37.47 22.69 15.98
CA SER A 409 37.73 24.06 16.48
C SER A 409 39.05 24.57 15.89
N PRO A 410 39.21 25.92 15.75
CA PRO A 410 40.44 26.51 15.19
C PRO A 410 41.71 26.14 15.94
N ASP A 411 41.62 25.88 17.24
CA ASP A 411 42.72 25.48 18.10
C ASP A 411 42.98 23.97 18.14
N GLY A 412 42.17 23.16 17.40
CA GLY A 412 42.29 21.73 17.32
C GLY A 412 41.89 20.95 18.57
N ARG A 413 41.30 21.60 19.58
CA ARG A 413 40.98 20.97 20.86
C ARG A 413 39.64 20.30 20.91
N TYR A 414 38.68 20.74 20.08
CA TYR A 414 37.29 20.29 20.08
C TYR A 414 36.86 19.85 18.70
N LEU A 415 35.95 18.84 18.70
CA LEU A 415 35.18 18.41 17.55
C LEU A 415 33.71 18.73 17.79
N VAL A 416 33.07 19.38 16.82
CA VAL A 416 31.61 19.56 16.73
C VAL A 416 31.11 18.60 15.67
N TYR A 417 29.99 17.94 15.92
CA TYR A 417 29.38 17.01 15.00
C TYR A 417 27.88 16.93 15.23
N VAL A 418 27.16 16.38 14.28
CA VAL A 418 25.72 16.18 14.32
C VAL A 418 25.42 14.74 14.72
N THR A 419 24.41 14.56 15.56
CA THR A 419 23.92 13.23 15.95
C THR A 419 22.55 12.97 15.34
N TRP A 420 22.22 11.69 15.14
CA TRP A 420 20.92 11.28 14.66
C TRP A 420 20.47 9.97 15.33
N GLU A 421 19.24 9.99 15.83
CA GLU A 421 18.58 8.83 16.42
C GLU A 421 17.09 8.74 15.97
N ALA A 422 16.39 7.67 16.33
CA ALA A 422 15.01 7.46 15.89
C ALA A 422 14.03 8.56 16.31
N GLY A 423 14.35 9.29 17.38
CA GLY A 423 13.56 10.43 17.88
C GLY A 423 13.91 11.78 17.27
N GLY A 424 14.89 11.82 16.39
CA GLY A 424 15.45 13.04 15.79
C GLY A 424 16.89 13.30 16.21
N GLY A 425 17.51 14.27 15.57
CA GLY A 425 18.90 14.68 15.84
C GLY A 425 19.01 15.89 16.76
#